data_a51d05e8080f46ae62a82c0a638c394c
#
_entry.id   a51d05e8080f46ae62a82c0a638c394c
#
_cell.length_a   1.000
_cell.length_b   1.000
_cell.length_c   1.000
_cell.angle_alpha   90.00
_cell.angle_beta   90.00
_cell.angle_gamma   90.00
#
_symmetry.space_group_name_H-M   'P 1'
#
loop_
_entity.id
_entity.type
_entity.pdbx_description
1 polymer ?
#
loop_
_entity_poly.entity_id
_entity_poly.type
_entity_poly.pdbx_seq_one_letter_code
_entity_poly.pdbx_strand_id
1 'polypeptide(L)'
;MESKRKALGKGLEQLFNSEQINFDTIEQNIVENSSESDIQQIPVAEIRSNPYQPREHFDQDALLELAESIKEHGVIEPIIVKKSLHGYELVAGERRTKASALAGMKTIPAIVRDFTDEQMMDIAILENIQREDLSPIELAEGFQNYINHTGLTQDEIAKKFGKSRSYITNLLGLLSLPKSVREQINLGKISMSHARTLSKLDDDDLIITLAERIVSDGISVRELEKLCSMKSVGKKQPVT
;
A
#
# COMPACT_ATOMS: atom_id res chain seq x y z
N MET A 1 -1.05 -36.24 9.85
CA MET A 1 -1.41 -35.09 9.02
C MET A 1 -1.38 -33.72 9.75
N GLU A 2 -1.59 -33.67 11.07
CA GLU A 2 -1.48 -32.41 11.86
C GLU A 2 -0.08 -31.81 12.00
N SER A 3 0.97 -32.63 11.92
CA SER A 3 2.35 -32.15 12.08
C SER A 3 2.84 -31.28 10.92
N LYS A 4 2.39 -31.53 9.68
CA LYS A 4 2.76 -30.71 8.49
C LYS A 4 2.05 -29.37 8.46
N ARG A 5 0.82 -29.27 8.97
CA ARG A 5 0.08 -27.98 9.07
C ARG A 5 0.74 -27.01 10.08
N LYS A 6 1.25 -27.53 11.22
CA LYS A 6 1.97 -26.71 12.22
C LYS A 6 3.34 -26.18 11.72
N ALA A 7 4.00 -26.93 10.85
CA ALA A 7 5.28 -26.50 10.28
C ALA A 7 5.12 -25.38 9.24
N LEU A 8 4.02 -25.41 8.46
CA LEU A 8 3.73 -24.35 7.47
C LEU A 8 3.32 -23.02 8.12
N GLY A 9 2.54 -23.05 9.22
CA GLY A 9 2.20 -21.85 9.98
C GLY A 9 3.42 -21.13 10.56
N LYS A 10 4.41 -21.88 11.06
CA LYS A 10 5.68 -21.32 11.56
C LYS A 10 6.53 -20.68 10.46
N GLY A 11 6.48 -21.17 9.23
CA GLY A 11 7.19 -20.57 8.10
C GLY A 11 6.62 -19.21 7.71
N LEU A 12 5.29 -19.06 7.68
CA LEU A 12 4.63 -17.79 7.42
C LEU A 12 4.88 -16.78 8.55
N GLU A 13 4.79 -17.20 9.83
CA GLU A 13 5.13 -16.33 10.97
C GLU A 13 6.57 -15.83 10.91
N GLN A 14 7.52 -16.62 10.42
CA GLN A 14 8.92 -16.19 10.23
C GLN A 14 9.06 -15.14 9.12
N LEU A 15 8.26 -15.21 8.06
CA LEU A 15 8.28 -14.21 6.97
C LEU A 15 7.76 -12.85 7.44
N PHE A 16 6.75 -12.83 8.31
CA PHE A 16 6.23 -11.59 8.90
C PHE A 16 7.06 -11.05 10.08
N ASN A 17 7.91 -11.87 10.68
CA ASN A 17 8.82 -11.50 11.76
C ASN A 17 10.24 -11.15 11.26
N SER A 18 10.52 -11.21 9.96
CA SER A 18 11.80 -10.76 9.41
C SER A 18 11.93 -9.23 9.49
N GLU A 19 13.15 -8.74 9.71
CA GLU A 19 13.43 -7.29 9.90
C GLU A 19 13.05 -6.42 8.68
N GLN A 20 12.82 -7.01 7.51
CA GLN A 20 12.35 -6.34 6.29
C GLN A 20 11.37 -7.26 5.56
N ILE A 21 10.10 -6.85 5.54
CA ILE A 21 9.07 -7.56 4.80
C ILE A 21 9.03 -7.00 3.37
N ASN A 22 9.15 -7.90 2.37
CA ASN A 22 8.99 -7.57 0.95
C ASN A 22 7.88 -8.48 0.38
N PHE A 23 6.89 -7.87 -0.31
CA PHE A 23 5.75 -8.60 -0.87
C PHE A 23 6.18 -9.66 -1.88
N ASP A 24 7.08 -9.32 -2.82
CA ASP A 24 7.57 -10.26 -3.82
C ASP A 24 8.26 -11.47 -3.17
N THR A 25 9.01 -11.22 -2.08
CA THR A 25 9.65 -12.29 -1.31
C THR A 25 8.61 -13.19 -0.62
N ILE A 26 7.50 -12.63 -0.12
CA ILE A 26 6.41 -13.40 0.49
C ILE A 26 5.73 -14.26 -0.57
N GLU A 27 5.36 -13.69 -1.71
CA GLU A 27 4.72 -14.41 -2.82
C GLU A 27 5.63 -15.55 -3.32
N GLN A 28 6.88 -15.27 -3.63
CA GLN A 28 7.86 -16.25 -4.08
C GLN A 28 8.06 -17.38 -3.05
N ASN A 29 8.26 -17.05 -1.78
CA ASN A 29 8.41 -18.05 -0.73
C ASN A 29 7.17 -18.95 -0.57
N ILE A 30 5.97 -18.41 -0.74
CA ILE A 30 4.74 -19.20 -0.69
C ILE A 30 4.68 -20.15 -1.89
N VAL A 31 5.01 -19.67 -3.08
CA VAL A 31 5.01 -20.48 -4.31
C VAL A 31 6.10 -21.55 -4.25
N GLU A 32 7.34 -21.20 -3.92
CA GLU A 32 8.47 -22.13 -3.85
C GLU A 32 8.32 -23.22 -2.79
N ASN A 33 7.72 -22.88 -1.63
CA ASN A 33 7.47 -23.84 -0.56
C ASN A 33 6.15 -24.63 -0.74
N SER A 34 5.44 -24.42 -1.85
CA SER A 34 4.23 -25.14 -2.18
C SER A 34 4.55 -26.30 -3.15
N SER A 35 4.00 -27.47 -2.89
CA SER A 35 4.05 -28.60 -3.80
C SER A 35 2.94 -28.49 -4.85
N GLU A 36 3.07 -29.21 -5.98
CA GLU A 36 2.00 -29.29 -6.98
C GLU A 36 0.67 -29.77 -6.37
N SER A 37 0.71 -30.57 -5.33
CA SER A 37 -0.46 -31.04 -4.59
C SER A 37 -1.16 -29.94 -3.77
N ASP A 38 -0.52 -28.80 -3.53
CA ASP A 38 -1.09 -27.66 -2.81
C ASP A 38 -1.85 -26.71 -3.75
N ILE A 39 -1.67 -26.87 -5.07
CA ILE A 39 -2.36 -26.07 -6.09
C ILE A 39 -3.74 -26.68 -6.35
N GLN A 40 -4.77 -25.87 -6.19
CA GLN A 40 -6.18 -26.26 -6.38
C GLN A 40 -6.80 -25.42 -7.50
N GLN A 41 -7.69 -26.02 -8.27
CA GLN A 41 -8.51 -25.30 -9.24
C GLN A 41 -9.72 -24.69 -8.52
N ILE A 42 -9.75 -23.37 -8.40
CA ILE A 42 -10.81 -22.63 -7.70
C ILE A 42 -11.71 -21.92 -8.70
N PRO A 43 -13.05 -21.96 -8.53
CA PRO A 43 -13.96 -21.20 -9.38
C PRO A 43 -13.66 -19.69 -9.30
N VAL A 44 -13.44 -19.03 -10.43
CA VAL A 44 -13.15 -17.61 -10.50
C VAL A 44 -14.26 -16.77 -9.84
N ALA A 45 -15.52 -17.22 -9.96
CA ALA A 45 -16.69 -16.56 -9.38
C ALA A 45 -16.73 -16.59 -7.84
N GLU A 46 -15.97 -17.47 -7.18
CA GLU A 46 -15.90 -17.58 -5.73
C GLU A 46 -14.76 -16.74 -5.12
N ILE A 47 -13.96 -16.07 -5.95
CA ILE A 47 -12.82 -15.27 -5.51
C ILE A 47 -13.28 -13.82 -5.36
N ARG A 48 -13.06 -13.27 -4.19
CA ARG A 48 -13.30 -11.86 -3.87
C ARG A 48 -11.97 -11.12 -3.75
N SER A 49 -11.94 -9.86 -4.19
CA SER A 49 -10.77 -8.99 -3.98
C SER A 49 -10.51 -8.80 -2.48
N ASN A 50 -9.25 -8.54 -2.14
CA ASN A 50 -8.84 -8.23 -0.77
C ASN A 50 -9.59 -6.98 -0.27
N PRO A 51 -10.33 -7.04 0.84
CA PRO A 51 -11.07 -5.90 1.37
C PRO A 51 -10.17 -4.72 1.80
N TYR A 52 -8.88 -4.98 1.99
CA TYR A 52 -7.89 -3.98 2.39
C TYR A 52 -7.12 -3.37 1.21
N GLN A 53 -7.42 -3.78 -0.03
CA GLN A 53 -6.70 -3.38 -1.24
C GLN A 53 -7.64 -2.69 -2.24
N PRO A 54 -7.84 -1.37 -2.16
CA PRO A 54 -8.67 -0.63 -3.11
C PRO A 54 -7.90 -0.33 -4.40
N ARG A 55 -7.61 -1.32 -5.25
CA ARG A 55 -7.07 -1.08 -6.58
C ARG A 55 -8.20 -0.89 -7.58
N GLU A 56 -8.56 0.37 -7.86
CA GLU A 56 -9.65 0.73 -8.79
C GLU A 56 -9.18 0.89 -10.25
N HIS A 57 -7.92 1.26 -10.46
CA HIS A 57 -7.39 1.55 -11.79
C HIS A 57 -6.43 0.46 -12.29
N PHE A 58 -6.80 -0.15 -13.41
CA PHE A 58 -5.96 -1.08 -14.16
C PHE A 58 -5.82 -0.54 -15.57
N ASP A 59 -4.63 -0.67 -16.12
CA ASP A 59 -4.41 -0.49 -17.55
C ASP A 59 -5.21 -1.56 -18.30
N GLN A 60 -6.24 -1.11 -19.02
CA GLN A 60 -7.19 -1.99 -19.71
C GLN A 60 -6.51 -2.75 -20.83
N ASP A 61 -5.60 -2.11 -21.58
CA ASP A 61 -4.92 -2.72 -22.71
C ASP A 61 -3.98 -3.83 -22.21
N ALA A 62 -3.18 -3.57 -21.19
CA ALA A 62 -2.31 -4.57 -20.57
C ALA A 62 -3.09 -5.72 -19.88
N LEU A 63 -4.35 -5.47 -19.46
CA LEU A 63 -5.20 -6.52 -18.89
C LEU A 63 -5.80 -7.41 -19.99
N LEU A 64 -6.16 -6.83 -21.13
CA LEU A 64 -6.65 -7.57 -22.29
C LEU A 64 -5.57 -8.46 -22.90
N GLU A 65 -4.34 -7.94 -23.06
CA GLU A 65 -3.19 -8.75 -23.53
C GLU A 65 -2.96 -9.96 -22.60
N LEU A 66 -3.01 -9.74 -21.28
CA LEU A 66 -2.89 -10.83 -20.32
C LEU A 66 -4.04 -11.83 -20.43
N ALA A 67 -5.28 -11.37 -20.67
CA ALA A 67 -6.43 -12.24 -20.86
C ALA A 67 -6.31 -13.12 -22.12
N GLU A 68 -5.80 -12.58 -23.22
CA GLU A 68 -5.51 -13.36 -24.43
C GLU A 68 -4.44 -14.42 -24.17
N SER A 69 -3.35 -14.05 -23.51
CA SER A 69 -2.30 -15.00 -23.10
C SER A 69 -2.85 -16.13 -22.21
N ILE A 70 -3.68 -15.78 -21.24
CA ILE A 70 -4.30 -16.78 -20.35
C ILE A 70 -5.25 -17.71 -21.11
N LYS A 71 -5.95 -17.21 -22.13
CA LYS A 71 -6.83 -18.00 -22.97
C LYS A 71 -6.08 -19.05 -23.79
N GLU A 72 -4.86 -18.73 -24.23
CA GLU A 72 -4.02 -19.63 -25.02
C GLU A 72 -3.25 -20.63 -24.17
N HIS A 73 -2.63 -20.16 -23.08
CA HIS A 73 -1.66 -20.92 -22.31
C HIS A 73 -2.14 -21.31 -20.91
N GLY A 74 -3.29 -20.79 -20.48
CA GLY A 74 -3.72 -20.90 -19.08
C GLY A 74 -2.95 -19.96 -18.16
N VAL A 75 -3.23 -20.08 -16.85
CA VAL A 75 -2.50 -19.35 -15.82
C VAL A 75 -1.30 -20.17 -15.38
N ILE A 76 -0.10 -19.70 -15.68
CA ILE A 76 1.16 -20.41 -15.38
C ILE A 76 1.49 -20.35 -13.90
N GLU A 77 1.40 -19.17 -13.30
CA GLU A 77 1.70 -18.94 -11.90
C GLU A 77 0.41 -18.90 -11.07
N PRO A 78 0.24 -19.77 -10.05
CA PRO A 78 -0.97 -19.82 -9.26
C PRO A 78 -1.18 -18.51 -8.48
N ILE A 79 -2.46 -18.15 -8.25
CA ILE A 79 -2.81 -17.08 -7.33
C ILE A 79 -2.72 -17.57 -5.89
N ILE A 80 -2.65 -16.65 -4.93
CA ILE A 80 -2.67 -16.97 -3.50
C ILE A 80 -3.99 -16.47 -2.93
N VAL A 81 -4.69 -17.33 -2.21
CA VAL A 81 -6.00 -17.02 -1.61
C VAL A 81 -6.09 -17.50 -0.17
N LYS A 82 -6.92 -16.81 0.61
CA LYS A 82 -7.37 -17.19 1.94
C LYS A 82 -8.77 -17.78 1.85
N LYS A 83 -9.05 -18.84 2.59
CA LYS A 83 -10.41 -19.37 2.71
C LYS A 83 -11.27 -18.44 3.57
N SER A 84 -12.45 -18.10 3.08
CA SER A 84 -13.42 -17.23 3.74
C SER A 84 -14.76 -17.95 3.96
N LEU A 85 -15.68 -17.36 4.73
CA LEU A 85 -17.02 -17.91 4.98
C LEU A 85 -17.85 -18.12 3.70
N HIS A 86 -17.59 -17.31 2.67
CA HIS A 86 -18.33 -17.30 1.41
C HIS A 86 -17.41 -17.43 0.19
N GLY A 87 -16.52 -18.43 0.18
CA GLY A 87 -15.57 -18.66 -0.91
C GLY A 87 -14.14 -18.30 -0.50
N TYR A 88 -13.46 -17.50 -1.31
CA TYR A 88 -12.06 -17.19 -1.15
C TYR A 88 -11.80 -15.69 -1.22
N GLU A 89 -10.86 -15.19 -0.43
CA GLU A 89 -10.34 -13.82 -0.47
C GLU A 89 -8.95 -13.83 -1.11
N LEU A 90 -8.76 -12.97 -2.08
CA LEU A 90 -7.50 -12.87 -2.82
C LEU A 90 -6.41 -12.25 -1.93
N VAL A 91 -5.26 -12.90 -1.90
CA VAL A 91 -4.05 -12.41 -1.21
C VAL A 91 -3.08 -11.82 -2.21
N ALA A 92 -2.82 -12.54 -3.31
CA ALA A 92 -1.94 -12.11 -4.40
C ALA A 92 -2.44 -12.63 -5.76
N GLY A 93 -2.20 -11.86 -6.83
CA GLY A 93 -2.55 -12.24 -8.19
C GLY A 93 -3.81 -11.57 -8.75
N GLU A 94 -4.13 -10.31 -8.37
CA GLU A 94 -5.34 -9.62 -8.81
C GLU A 94 -5.45 -9.47 -10.32
N ARG A 95 -4.33 -9.12 -11.01
CA ARG A 95 -4.30 -9.05 -12.48
C ARG A 95 -4.62 -10.40 -13.12
N ARG A 96 -4.05 -11.49 -12.59
CA ARG A 96 -4.31 -12.87 -13.07
C ARG A 96 -5.77 -13.26 -12.90
N THR A 97 -6.37 -12.93 -11.75
CA THR A 97 -7.79 -13.20 -11.46
C THR A 97 -8.71 -12.44 -12.41
N LYS A 98 -8.48 -11.13 -12.60
CA LYS A 98 -9.29 -10.30 -13.51
C LYS A 98 -9.13 -10.72 -14.98
N ALA A 99 -7.91 -10.97 -15.42
CA ALA A 99 -7.63 -11.43 -16.78
C ALA A 99 -8.25 -12.83 -17.04
N SER A 100 -8.25 -13.73 -16.05
CA SER A 100 -8.91 -15.03 -16.14
C SER A 100 -10.43 -14.89 -16.30
N ALA A 101 -11.05 -13.96 -15.57
CA ALA A 101 -12.47 -13.65 -15.72
C ALA A 101 -12.78 -13.11 -17.12
N LEU A 102 -11.96 -12.19 -17.67
CA LEU A 102 -12.09 -11.65 -19.04
C LEU A 102 -11.87 -12.73 -20.10
N ALA A 103 -10.95 -13.66 -19.87
CA ALA A 103 -10.70 -14.80 -20.74
C ALA A 103 -11.83 -15.85 -20.71
N GLY A 104 -12.82 -15.71 -19.83
CA GLY A 104 -13.93 -16.64 -19.67
C GLY A 104 -13.55 -17.96 -18.99
N MET A 105 -12.44 -17.97 -18.24
CA MET A 105 -12.01 -19.14 -17.48
C MET A 105 -12.99 -19.43 -16.34
N LYS A 106 -13.38 -20.71 -16.18
CA LYS A 106 -14.26 -21.15 -15.09
C LYS A 106 -13.50 -21.29 -13.77
N THR A 107 -12.27 -21.76 -13.83
CA THR A 107 -11.39 -21.99 -12.68
C THR A 107 -10.02 -21.39 -12.91
N ILE A 108 -9.30 -21.14 -11.83
CA ILE A 108 -7.93 -20.64 -11.84
C ILE A 108 -7.10 -21.46 -10.84
N PRO A 109 -5.82 -21.78 -11.15
CA PRO A 109 -4.94 -22.44 -10.21
C PRO A 109 -4.62 -21.50 -9.04
N ALA A 110 -4.81 -21.98 -7.83
CA ALA A 110 -4.65 -21.21 -6.61
C ALA A 110 -3.98 -22.03 -5.50
N ILE A 111 -3.16 -21.35 -4.69
CA ILE A 111 -2.61 -21.88 -3.45
C ILE A 111 -3.47 -21.33 -2.31
N VAL A 112 -4.11 -22.23 -1.56
CA VAL A 112 -4.93 -21.86 -0.40
C VAL A 112 -4.06 -21.85 0.85
N ARG A 113 -4.02 -20.72 1.55
CA ARG A 113 -3.30 -20.57 2.83
C ARG A 113 -4.19 -19.89 3.87
N ASP A 114 -3.90 -20.18 5.12
CA ASP A 114 -4.56 -19.53 6.25
C ASP A 114 -3.79 -18.24 6.58
N PHE A 115 -4.48 -17.10 6.48
CA PHE A 115 -3.98 -15.76 6.86
C PHE A 115 -4.90 -15.16 7.91
N THR A 116 -4.32 -14.45 8.88
CA THR A 116 -5.10 -13.59 9.76
C THR A 116 -5.49 -12.30 9.02
N ASP A 117 -6.46 -11.56 9.54
CA ASP A 117 -6.87 -10.29 8.94
C ASP A 117 -5.72 -9.25 9.02
N GLU A 118 -4.90 -9.31 10.08
CA GLU A 118 -3.69 -8.50 10.19
C GLU A 118 -2.69 -8.81 9.07
N GLN A 119 -2.41 -10.09 8.81
CA GLN A 119 -1.52 -10.50 7.73
C GLN A 119 -2.05 -10.11 6.35
N MET A 120 -3.37 -10.20 6.12
CA MET A 120 -4.01 -9.75 4.89
C MET A 120 -3.83 -8.24 4.66
N MET A 121 -3.95 -7.46 5.73
CA MET A 121 -3.73 -6.02 5.69
C MET A 121 -2.24 -5.68 5.48
N ASP A 122 -1.33 -6.38 6.16
CA ASP A 122 0.12 -6.23 5.97
C ASP A 122 0.51 -6.43 4.50
N ILE A 123 0.02 -7.51 3.89
CA ILE A 123 0.27 -7.84 2.49
C ILE A 123 -0.28 -6.77 1.57
N ALA A 124 -1.52 -6.31 1.80
CA ALA A 124 -2.15 -5.28 0.99
C ALA A 124 -1.37 -3.94 1.03
N ILE A 125 -0.91 -3.55 2.20
CA ILE A 125 -0.12 -2.32 2.36
C ILE A 125 1.27 -2.48 1.74
N LEU A 126 1.92 -3.64 1.92
CA LEU A 126 3.22 -3.92 1.32
C LEU A 126 3.15 -3.89 -0.21
N GLU A 127 2.18 -4.60 -0.80
CA GLU A 127 1.97 -4.56 -2.25
C GLU A 127 1.74 -3.12 -2.73
N ASN A 128 0.91 -2.38 -1.99
CA ASN A 128 0.63 -1.00 -2.30
C ASN A 128 1.88 -0.09 -2.17
N ILE A 129 2.70 -0.25 -1.13
CA ILE A 129 3.96 0.51 -0.93
C ILE A 129 4.97 0.27 -2.07
N GLN A 130 4.96 -0.92 -2.67
CA GLN A 130 5.89 -1.30 -3.73
C GLN A 130 5.43 -0.89 -5.13
N ARG A 131 4.23 -0.34 -5.27
CA ARG A 131 3.76 0.20 -6.55
C ARG A 131 4.55 1.46 -6.91
N GLU A 132 5.02 1.51 -8.14
CA GLU A 132 5.76 2.66 -8.69
C GLU A 132 4.87 3.88 -8.96
N ASP A 133 3.54 3.67 -9.05
CA ASP A 133 2.54 4.67 -9.46
C ASP A 133 1.75 5.31 -8.30
N LEU A 134 2.09 5.00 -7.04
CA LEU A 134 1.39 5.57 -5.88
C LEU A 134 1.70 7.05 -5.66
N SER A 135 0.64 7.81 -5.44
CA SER A 135 0.78 9.15 -4.91
C SER A 135 1.22 9.12 -3.43
N PRO A 136 2.00 10.12 -2.99
CA PRO A 136 2.39 10.22 -1.58
C PRO A 136 1.20 10.29 -0.61
N ILE A 137 0.07 10.83 -1.04
CA ILE A 137 -1.14 10.94 -0.22
C ILE A 137 -1.80 9.57 -0.04
N GLU A 138 -1.95 8.79 -1.12
CA GLU A 138 -2.50 7.42 -1.04
C GLU A 138 -1.65 6.53 -0.12
N LEU A 139 -0.33 6.66 -0.22
CA LEU A 139 0.59 5.95 0.66
C LEU A 139 0.42 6.36 2.14
N ALA A 140 0.24 7.67 2.40
CA ALA A 140 -0.01 8.17 3.75
C ALA A 140 -1.34 7.66 4.31
N GLU A 141 -2.41 7.63 3.49
CA GLU A 141 -3.71 7.09 3.86
C GLU A 141 -3.64 5.58 4.16
N GLY A 142 -2.89 4.83 3.37
CA GLY A 142 -2.63 3.40 3.62
C GLY A 142 -2.00 3.16 4.99
N PHE A 143 -0.93 3.90 5.32
CA PHE A 143 -0.29 3.80 6.64
C PHE A 143 -1.19 4.27 7.78
N GLN A 144 -1.98 5.33 7.58
CA GLN A 144 -2.92 5.80 8.60
C GLN A 144 -4.00 4.75 8.90
N ASN A 145 -4.56 4.13 7.86
CA ASN A 145 -5.55 3.06 8.00
C ASN A 145 -4.96 1.85 8.73
N TYR A 146 -3.70 1.50 8.41
CA TYR A 146 -2.99 0.43 9.09
C TYR A 146 -2.80 0.71 10.60
N ILE A 147 -2.37 1.94 10.96
CA ILE A 147 -2.24 2.39 12.34
C ILE A 147 -3.58 2.28 13.09
N ASN A 148 -4.64 2.79 12.48
CA ASN A 148 -5.97 2.80 13.10
C ASN A 148 -6.50 1.38 13.35
N HIS A 149 -6.16 0.44 12.49
CA HIS A 149 -6.61 -0.95 12.60
C HIS A 149 -5.79 -1.76 13.61
N THR A 150 -4.46 -1.62 13.58
CA THR A 150 -3.56 -2.44 14.40
C THR A 150 -3.25 -1.84 15.77
N GLY A 151 -3.41 -0.52 15.92
CA GLY A 151 -3.02 0.19 17.13
C GLY A 151 -1.50 0.30 17.34
N LEU A 152 -0.69 -0.10 16.34
CA LEU A 152 0.77 -0.04 16.41
C LEU A 152 1.26 1.41 16.40
N THR A 153 2.38 1.64 17.09
CA THR A 153 3.06 2.94 17.08
C THR A 153 3.80 3.18 15.76
N GLN A 154 4.06 4.44 15.43
CA GLN A 154 4.84 4.78 14.22
C GLN A 154 6.24 4.15 14.21
N ASP A 155 6.84 3.89 15.37
CA ASP A 155 8.15 3.26 15.49
C ASP A 155 8.08 1.76 15.14
N GLU A 156 7.06 1.06 15.65
CA GLU A 156 6.82 -0.35 15.33
C GLU A 156 6.53 -0.56 13.85
N ILE A 157 5.70 0.32 13.28
CA ILE A 157 5.42 0.29 11.83
C ILE A 157 6.68 0.56 11.03
N ALA A 158 7.47 1.58 11.39
CA ALA A 158 8.72 1.87 10.71
C ALA A 158 9.65 0.64 10.69
N LYS A 159 9.80 -0.05 11.81
CA LYS A 159 10.56 -1.30 11.91
C LYS A 159 9.97 -2.39 11.01
N LYS A 160 8.64 -2.61 11.12
CA LYS A 160 7.94 -3.66 10.37
C LYS A 160 8.07 -3.48 8.85
N PHE A 161 8.02 -2.24 8.36
CA PHE A 161 8.11 -1.94 6.92
C PHE A 161 9.52 -1.52 6.46
N GLY A 162 10.57 -1.71 7.27
CA GLY A 162 11.93 -1.37 6.90
C GLY A 162 12.16 0.10 6.57
N LYS A 163 11.36 0.99 7.18
CA LYS A 163 11.43 2.45 6.99
C LYS A 163 11.94 3.14 8.26
N SER A 164 12.42 4.37 8.14
CA SER A 164 12.72 5.17 9.33
C SER A 164 11.43 5.72 9.96
N ARG A 165 11.41 5.87 11.29
CA ARG A 165 10.30 6.53 11.99
C ARG A 165 10.02 7.93 11.40
N SER A 166 11.07 8.68 11.08
CA SER A 166 10.93 10.01 10.47
C SER A 166 10.27 9.96 9.09
N TYR A 167 10.47 8.89 8.31
CA TYR A 167 9.76 8.69 7.05
C TYR A 167 8.26 8.54 7.29
N ILE A 168 7.85 7.66 8.20
CA ILE A 168 6.42 7.46 8.54
C ILE A 168 5.79 8.74 9.08
N THR A 169 6.47 9.43 10.02
CA THR A 169 5.98 10.70 10.58
C THR A 169 5.77 11.77 9.50
N ASN A 170 6.73 11.93 8.58
CA ASN A 170 6.63 12.91 7.51
C ASN A 170 5.52 12.57 6.52
N LEU A 171 5.33 11.29 6.23
CA LEU A 171 4.28 10.81 5.33
C LEU A 171 2.90 11.08 5.93
N LEU A 172 2.68 10.68 7.18
CA LEU A 172 1.41 10.92 7.88
C LEU A 172 1.12 12.42 8.04
N GLY A 173 2.16 13.25 8.20
CA GLY A 173 2.01 14.70 8.23
C GLY A 173 1.40 15.30 6.97
N LEU A 174 1.45 14.61 5.82
CA LEU A 174 0.80 15.08 4.59
C LEU A 174 -0.73 15.11 4.72
N LEU A 175 -1.29 14.24 5.55
CA LEU A 175 -2.75 14.13 5.74
C LEU A 175 -3.33 15.33 6.49
N SER A 176 -2.50 16.06 7.25
CA SER A 176 -2.91 17.31 7.92
C SER A 176 -3.02 18.49 6.97
N LEU A 177 -2.48 18.40 5.74
CA LEU A 177 -2.51 19.48 4.77
C LEU A 177 -3.91 19.67 4.18
N PRO A 178 -4.33 20.92 3.87
CA PRO A 178 -5.58 21.19 3.17
C PRO A 178 -5.71 20.40 1.86
N LYS A 179 -6.95 20.04 1.50
CA LYS A 179 -7.24 19.21 0.31
C LYS A 179 -6.65 19.80 -0.97
N SER A 180 -6.75 21.10 -1.18
CA SER A 180 -6.17 21.79 -2.35
C SER A 180 -4.65 21.62 -2.46
N VAL A 181 -3.95 21.59 -1.32
CA VAL A 181 -2.49 21.39 -1.27
C VAL A 181 -2.14 19.93 -1.54
N ARG A 182 -2.90 18.99 -0.97
CA ARG A 182 -2.73 17.54 -1.26
C ARG A 182 -2.91 17.23 -2.75
N GLU A 183 -3.86 17.86 -3.41
CA GLU A 183 -4.04 17.72 -4.87
C GLU A 183 -2.82 18.23 -5.66
N GLN A 184 -2.18 19.34 -5.25
CA GLN A 184 -0.96 19.83 -5.88
C GLN A 184 0.25 18.90 -5.66
N ILE A 185 0.31 18.21 -4.51
CA ILE A 185 1.33 17.19 -4.23
C ILE A 185 1.12 15.98 -5.15
N ASN A 186 -0.12 15.49 -5.30
CA ASN A 186 -0.44 14.37 -6.19
C ASN A 186 -0.15 14.70 -7.67
N LEU A 187 -0.34 15.95 -8.09
CA LEU A 187 0.02 16.42 -9.42
C LEU A 187 1.53 16.66 -9.61
N GLY A 188 2.36 16.41 -8.60
CA GLY A 188 3.81 16.63 -8.64
C GLY A 188 4.24 18.10 -8.68
N LYS A 189 3.33 19.07 -8.50
CA LYS A 189 3.61 20.50 -8.50
C LYS A 189 4.28 20.96 -7.20
N ILE A 190 4.05 20.26 -6.10
CA ILE A 190 4.69 20.49 -4.80
C ILE A 190 5.51 19.25 -4.44
N SER A 191 6.83 19.43 -4.24
CA SER A 191 7.70 18.31 -3.87
C SER A 191 7.47 17.85 -2.43
N MET A 192 7.85 16.60 -2.12
CA MET A 192 7.79 16.04 -0.75
C MET A 192 8.52 16.90 0.29
N SER A 193 9.62 17.55 -0.09
CA SER A 193 10.37 18.42 0.83
C SER A 193 9.61 19.71 1.16
N HIS A 194 8.90 20.29 0.18
CA HIS A 194 8.01 21.43 0.41
C HIS A 194 6.82 21.01 1.28
N ALA A 195 6.15 19.89 0.95
CA ALA A 195 5.01 19.37 1.67
C ALA A 195 5.34 19.10 3.15
N ARG A 196 6.51 18.51 3.43
CA ARG A 196 7.03 18.31 4.78
C ARG A 196 7.23 19.61 5.56
N THR A 197 7.65 20.69 4.89
CA THR A 197 7.81 21.99 5.55
C THR A 197 6.46 22.62 5.84
N LEU A 198 5.51 22.54 4.89
CA LEU A 198 4.14 23.02 5.06
C LEU A 198 3.38 22.27 6.17
N SER A 199 3.55 20.95 6.28
CA SER A 199 2.85 20.12 7.27
C SER A 199 3.24 20.40 8.73
N LYS A 200 4.24 21.26 8.98
CA LYS A 200 4.62 21.73 10.32
C LYS A 200 3.90 23.00 10.75
N LEU A 201 3.10 23.57 9.86
CA LEU A 201 2.33 24.78 10.13
C LEU A 201 0.91 24.38 10.59
N ASP A 202 0.34 25.19 11.49
CA ASP A 202 -1.00 24.99 12.06
C ASP A 202 -2.07 25.90 11.44
N ASP A 203 -1.69 26.72 10.43
CA ASP A 203 -2.54 27.76 9.82
C ASP A 203 -2.83 27.39 8.36
N ASP A 204 -4.03 26.91 8.09
CA ASP A 204 -4.45 26.44 6.78
C ASP A 204 -4.39 27.55 5.71
N ASP A 205 -4.77 28.78 6.03
CA ASP A 205 -4.74 29.90 5.08
C ASP A 205 -3.28 30.23 4.69
N LEU A 206 -2.39 30.18 5.67
CA LEU A 206 -0.96 30.35 5.43
C LEU A 206 -0.39 29.21 4.59
N ILE A 207 -0.76 27.97 4.89
CA ILE A 207 -0.34 26.78 4.13
C ILE A 207 -0.78 26.92 2.66
N ILE A 208 -2.03 27.28 2.40
CA ILE A 208 -2.56 27.47 1.05
C ILE A 208 -1.80 28.60 0.32
N THR A 209 -1.64 29.75 0.96
CA THR A 209 -0.90 30.89 0.38
C THR A 209 0.54 30.52 0.01
N LEU A 210 1.24 29.79 0.89
CA LEU A 210 2.62 29.36 0.62
C LEU A 210 2.67 28.28 -0.47
N ALA A 211 1.69 27.37 -0.51
CA ALA A 211 1.57 26.37 -1.55
C ALA A 211 1.36 27.00 -2.95
N GLU A 212 0.50 28.02 -3.05
CA GLU A 212 0.32 28.78 -4.28
C GLU A 212 1.62 29.45 -4.74
N ARG A 213 2.40 30.03 -3.82
CA ARG A 213 3.69 30.63 -4.14
C ARG A 213 4.75 29.60 -4.55
N ILE A 214 4.71 28.39 -4.02
CA ILE A 214 5.59 27.31 -4.48
C ILE A 214 5.31 27.01 -5.95
N VAL A 215 4.04 26.96 -6.33
CA VAL A 215 3.62 26.63 -7.70
C VAL A 215 3.82 27.77 -8.68
N SER A 216 3.51 29.04 -8.28
CA SER A 216 3.58 30.22 -9.15
C SER A 216 5.01 30.77 -9.29
N ASP A 217 5.71 30.89 -8.19
CA ASP A 217 6.99 31.60 -8.11
C ASP A 217 8.19 30.62 -8.15
N GLY A 218 7.94 29.32 -7.98
CA GLY A 218 8.97 28.29 -7.95
C GLY A 218 9.94 28.45 -6.76
N ILE A 219 9.45 28.91 -5.59
CA ILE A 219 10.29 29.14 -4.43
C ILE A 219 10.96 27.84 -3.95
N SER A 220 12.21 27.94 -3.53
CA SER A 220 12.97 26.80 -3.02
C SER A 220 12.54 26.39 -1.61
N VAL A 221 12.84 25.15 -1.21
CA VAL A 221 12.59 24.68 0.17
C VAL A 221 13.24 25.58 1.21
N ARG A 222 14.46 26.09 0.94
CA ARG A 222 15.17 27.00 1.86
C ARG A 222 14.48 28.35 2.00
N GLU A 223 13.91 28.85 0.92
CA GLU A 223 13.13 30.11 0.96
C GLU A 223 11.82 29.90 1.71
N LEU A 224 11.14 28.78 1.48
CA LEU A 224 9.95 28.40 2.22
C LEU A 224 10.24 28.31 3.74
N GLU A 225 11.31 27.63 4.15
CA GLU A 225 11.72 27.53 5.55
C GLU A 225 11.98 28.91 6.19
N LYS A 226 12.61 29.84 5.46
CA LYS A 226 12.80 31.22 5.92
C LYS A 226 11.46 31.94 6.10
N LEU A 227 10.52 31.81 5.15
CA LEU A 227 9.19 32.41 5.24
C LEU A 227 8.40 31.87 6.44
N CYS A 228 8.48 30.56 6.69
CA CYS A 228 7.85 29.92 7.85
C CYS A 228 8.45 30.43 9.16
N SER A 229 9.79 30.57 9.26
CA SER A 229 10.46 31.02 10.48
C SER A 229 10.17 32.50 10.81
N MET A 230 10.07 33.38 9.81
CA MET A 230 9.73 34.79 9.99
C MET A 230 8.32 35.01 10.54
N LYS A 231 7.35 34.17 10.17
CA LYS A 231 5.96 34.26 10.64
C LYS A 231 5.73 33.60 12.00
N SER A 232 6.51 32.61 12.40
CA SER A 232 6.45 32.00 13.73
C SER A 232 6.94 32.95 14.84
N VAL A 233 7.81 33.87 14.53
CA VAL A 233 8.32 34.89 15.49
C VAL A 233 7.27 35.97 15.79
N GLY A 234 6.29 36.20 14.89
CA GLY A 234 5.22 37.19 15.09
C GLY A 234 4.11 36.79 16.07
N LYS A 235 4.01 35.51 16.48
CA LYS A 235 2.96 35.00 17.41
C LYS A 235 3.37 34.88 18.89
N LYS A 236 4.58 35.29 19.27
CA LYS A 236 5.03 35.34 20.68
C LYS A 236 5.14 36.76 21.17
N GLN A 237 4.03 37.44 21.43
CA GLN A 237 4.00 38.50 22.43
C GLN A 237 3.16 37.99 23.60
N PRO A 238 3.70 37.87 24.82
CA PRO A 238 2.90 37.64 26.00
C PRO A 238 2.12 38.92 26.28
N VAL A 239 0.81 38.79 26.37
CA VAL A 239 -0.02 39.86 26.97
C VAL A 239 0.29 39.83 28.46
N THR A 240 0.94 40.91 28.93
CA THR A 240 1.09 41.26 30.33
C THR A 240 -0.27 41.63 30.93
#